data_12b78110be235dbb3b304fce64e7daf1
#
_entry.id   12b78110be235dbb3b304fce64e7daf1
#
_cell.length_a   1.000
_cell.length_b   1.000
_cell.length_c   1.000
_cell.angle_alpha   90.00
_cell.angle_beta   90.00
_cell.angle_gamma   90.00
#
_symmetry.space_group_name_H-M   'P 1'
#
loop_
_entity.id
_entity.type
_entity.pdbx_description
1 polymer ?
#
loop_
_entity_poly.entity_id
_entity_poly.type
_entity_poly.pdbx_seq_one_letter_code
_entity_poly.pdbx_strand_id
1 'polypeptide(L)'
;MTETDPVAERPRVHVGLTGGIAAGKSAVARVLQERGALLVDSDALARLVLEKGTDGLAAVQDEFGDRVITADGELDRVEMARIVFGDEGARQRLNRIVHPRIRAAARRIVAEAGPDAVVVQDVPLLVETGQADAFDLVIVCLLYTSPSPRD
;
A
#
# COMPACT_ATOMS: atom_id res chain seq x y z
N MET A 1 18.21 -34.68 11.40
CA MET A 1 18.41 -33.45 10.60
C MET A 1 17.06 -32.76 10.50
N THR A 2 16.79 -31.90 11.42
CA THR A 2 15.57 -31.09 11.39
C THR A 2 15.78 -29.98 10.38
N GLU A 3 15.10 -30.09 9.28
CA GLU A 3 14.92 -28.98 8.35
C GLU A 3 14.26 -27.86 9.12
N THR A 4 15.04 -26.89 9.54
CA THR A 4 14.51 -25.66 10.08
C THR A 4 13.92 -24.94 8.89
N ASP A 5 12.59 -24.99 8.77
CA ASP A 5 11.88 -24.02 7.95
C ASP A 5 12.50 -22.66 8.22
N PRO A 6 12.94 -21.92 7.20
CA PRO A 6 13.31 -20.54 7.42
C PRO A 6 12.01 -19.84 7.85
N VAL A 7 11.84 -19.72 9.15
CA VAL A 7 10.86 -18.81 9.71
C VAL A 7 11.20 -17.46 9.07
N ALA A 8 10.40 -17.06 8.12
CA ALA A 8 10.52 -15.74 7.55
C ALA A 8 10.58 -14.79 8.74
N GLU A 9 11.75 -14.19 8.94
CA GLU A 9 12.01 -13.33 10.08
C GLU A 9 11.00 -12.19 10.04
N ARG A 10 9.94 -12.34 10.82
CA ARG A 10 8.94 -11.29 10.93
C ARG A 10 9.56 -10.11 11.64
N PRO A 11 9.21 -8.87 11.25
CA PRO A 11 9.63 -7.73 12.04
C PRO A 11 9.09 -7.89 13.46
N ARG A 12 9.81 -7.36 14.40
CA ARG A 12 9.41 -7.43 15.82
C ARG A 12 8.04 -6.82 16.06
N VAL A 13 7.73 -5.73 15.34
CA VAL A 13 6.42 -5.07 15.37
C VAL A 13 6.03 -4.65 13.96
N HIS A 14 4.88 -5.09 13.52
CA HIS A 14 4.26 -4.69 12.25
C HIS A 14 3.05 -3.80 12.55
N VAL A 15 3.17 -2.54 12.23
CA VAL A 15 2.17 -1.51 12.55
C VAL A 15 1.41 -1.13 11.28
N GLY A 16 0.09 -1.19 11.36
CA GLY A 16 -0.79 -0.61 10.35
C GLY A 16 -1.11 0.83 10.68
N LEU A 17 -0.86 1.75 9.75
CA LEU A 17 -1.17 3.16 9.89
C LEU A 17 -2.28 3.52 8.91
N THR A 18 -3.36 4.07 9.41
CA THR A 18 -4.50 4.46 8.59
C THR A 18 -5.07 5.80 9.06
N GLY A 19 -5.92 6.37 8.24
CA GLY A 19 -6.57 7.65 8.53
C GLY A 19 -7.01 8.33 7.24
N GLY A 20 -7.91 9.28 7.37
CA GLY A 20 -8.40 10.07 6.24
C GLY A 20 -7.36 11.06 5.72
N ILE A 21 -7.65 11.64 4.57
CA ILE A 21 -6.89 12.76 4.01
C ILE A 21 -6.92 13.91 5.03
N ALA A 22 -5.79 14.54 5.25
CA ALA A 22 -5.61 15.65 6.20
C ALA A 22 -5.79 15.29 7.67
N ALA A 23 -5.81 13.99 8.04
CA ALA A 23 -5.89 13.54 9.44
C ALA A 23 -4.53 13.52 10.16
N GLY A 24 -3.47 14.03 9.54
CA GLY A 24 -2.13 14.04 10.14
C GLY A 24 -1.35 12.73 9.95
N LYS A 25 -1.82 11.83 9.13
CA LYS A 25 -1.17 10.52 8.89
C LYS A 25 0.27 10.66 8.40
N SER A 26 0.53 11.57 7.46
CA SER A 26 1.88 11.83 6.95
C SER A 26 2.84 12.36 8.02
N ALA A 27 2.34 13.18 8.93
CA ALA A 27 3.14 13.69 10.05
C ALA A 27 3.50 12.58 11.03
N VAL A 28 2.55 11.69 11.34
CA VAL A 28 2.79 10.52 12.20
C VAL A 28 3.80 9.58 11.54
N ALA A 29 3.65 9.29 10.26
CA ALA A 29 4.60 8.46 9.50
C ALA A 29 6.02 9.02 9.56
N ARG A 30 6.16 10.33 9.38
CA ARG A 30 7.46 11.02 9.45
C ARG A 30 8.10 10.88 10.83
N VAL A 31 7.34 11.10 11.89
CA VAL A 31 7.85 10.95 13.27
C VAL A 31 8.33 9.53 13.51
N LEU A 32 7.57 8.54 13.08
CA LEU A 32 7.94 7.14 13.23
C LEU A 32 9.22 6.80 12.46
N GLN A 33 9.36 7.32 11.24
CA GLN A 33 10.59 7.15 10.45
C GLN A 33 11.80 7.81 11.11
N GLU A 34 11.64 9.02 11.65
CA GLU A 34 12.70 9.72 12.39
C GLU A 34 13.15 8.94 13.63
N ARG A 35 12.28 8.11 14.18
CA ARG A 35 12.55 7.22 15.30
C ARG A 35 13.07 5.85 14.89
N GLY A 36 13.35 5.64 13.62
CA GLY A 36 13.96 4.43 13.08
C GLY A 36 12.99 3.40 12.54
N ALA A 37 11.70 3.69 12.45
CA ALA A 37 10.75 2.80 11.80
C ALA A 37 10.94 2.77 10.29
N LEU A 38 10.73 1.60 9.70
CA LEU A 38 10.70 1.43 8.26
C LEU A 38 9.27 1.69 7.77
N LEU A 39 9.10 2.65 6.88
CA LEU A 39 7.79 2.97 6.31
C LEU A 39 7.55 2.20 5.02
N VAL A 40 6.43 1.51 4.93
CA VAL A 40 5.91 0.89 3.71
C VAL A 40 4.69 1.69 3.26
N ASP A 41 4.84 2.42 2.17
CA ASP A 41 3.78 3.23 1.58
C ASP A 41 3.09 2.43 0.47
N SER A 42 1.83 2.06 0.70
CA SER A 42 1.04 1.28 -0.27
C SER A 42 0.81 2.01 -1.58
N ASP A 43 0.66 3.33 -1.56
CA ASP A 43 0.50 4.12 -2.79
C ASP A 43 1.79 4.14 -3.60
N ALA A 44 2.94 4.26 -2.94
CA ALA A 44 4.24 4.17 -3.61
C ALA A 44 4.46 2.77 -4.21
N LEU A 45 4.07 1.72 -3.50
CA LEU A 45 4.15 0.35 -4.01
C LEU A 45 3.22 0.13 -5.20
N ALA A 46 2.02 0.71 -5.17
CA ALA A 46 1.10 0.63 -6.31
C ALA A 46 1.70 1.21 -7.59
N ARG A 47 2.46 2.29 -7.46
CA ARG A 47 3.19 2.87 -8.60
C ARG A 47 4.35 1.99 -9.04
N LEU A 48 5.11 1.48 -8.09
CA LEU A 48 6.28 0.65 -8.34
C LEU A 48 5.92 -0.63 -9.11
N VAL A 49 4.84 -1.31 -8.74
CA VAL A 49 4.44 -2.58 -9.38
C VAL A 49 3.89 -2.39 -10.79
N LEU A 50 3.60 -1.17 -11.19
CA LEU A 50 3.14 -0.82 -12.53
C LEU A 50 4.15 0.02 -13.32
N GLU A 51 5.40 0.11 -12.88
CA GLU A 51 6.44 0.77 -13.64
C GLU A 51 6.74 0.04 -14.94
N LYS A 52 7.31 0.79 -15.87
CA LYS A 52 7.74 0.25 -17.16
C LYS A 52 8.66 -0.96 -16.97
N GLY A 53 8.37 -2.02 -17.70
CA GLY A 53 9.15 -3.26 -17.66
C GLY A 53 8.74 -4.25 -16.57
N THR A 54 7.72 -3.92 -15.76
CA THR A 54 7.21 -4.84 -14.73
C THR A 54 6.19 -5.83 -15.31
N ASP A 55 6.07 -6.99 -14.68
CA ASP A 55 5.00 -7.95 -15.00
C ASP A 55 3.61 -7.41 -14.66
N GLY A 56 3.50 -6.53 -13.68
CA GLY A 56 2.26 -5.84 -13.34
C GLY A 56 1.75 -4.97 -14.49
N LEU A 57 2.63 -4.18 -15.08
CA LEU A 57 2.26 -3.36 -16.24
C LEU A 57 1.89 -4.23 -17.44
N ALA A 58 2.62 -5.32 -17.69
CA ALA A 58 2.28 -6.27 -18.75
C ALA A 58 0.90 -6.89 -18.54
N ALA A 59 0.57 -7.26 -17.32
CA ALA A 59 -0.76 -7.81 -16.98
C ALA A 59 -1.87 -6.77 -17.18
N VAL A 60 -1.64 -5.52 -16.86
CA VAL A 60 -2.58 -4.41 -17.11
C VAL A 60 -2.78 -4.20 -18.61
N GLN A 61 -1.72 -4.25 -19.39
CA GLN A 61 -1.79 -4.14 -20.84
C GLN A 61 -2.60 -5.29 -21.46
N ASP A 62 -2.38 -6.52 -20.98
CA ASP A 62 -3.13 -7.70 -21.45
C ASP A 62 -4.63 -7.57 -21.13
N GLU A 63 -4.98 -7.04 -19.98
CA GLU A 63 -6.38 -6.91 -19.55
C GLU A 63 -7.11 -5.75 -20.21
N PHE A 64 -6.46 -4.59 -20.34
CA PHE A 64 -7.10 -3.35 -20.78
C PHE A 64 -6.73 -2.93 -22.20
N GLY A 65 -5.75 -3.57 -22.81
CA GLY A 65 -5.29 -3.28 -24.17
C GLY A 65 -4.19 -2.22 -24.22
N ASP A 66 -3.72 -1.96 -25.43
CA ASP A 66 -2.58 -1.06 -25.67
C ASP A 66 -2.90 0.41 -25.36
N ARG A 67 -4.18 0.78 -25.29
CA ARG A 67 -4.60 2.15 -25.02
C ARG A 67 -4.18 2.67 -23.65
N VAL A 68 -3.89 1.78 -22.69
CA VAL A 68 -3.42 2.15 -21.34
C VAL A 68 -1.91 2.29 -21.27
N ILE A 69 -1.21 2.11 -22.38
CA ILE A 69 0.24 2.24 -22.46
C ILE A 69 0.59 3.46 -23.33
N THR A 70 1.46 4.31 -22.83
CA THR A 70 1.96 5.48 -23.56
C THR A 70 2.92 5.07 -24.68
N ALA A 71 3.25 6.01 -25.57
CA ALA A 71 4.25 5.81 -26.61
C ALA A 71 5.64 5.43 -26.03
N ASP A 72 5.94 5.88 -24.82
CA ASP A 72 7.18 5.57 -24.09
C ASP A 72 7.16 4.22 -23.38
N GLY A 73 6.05 3.51 -23.42
CA GLY A 73 5.89 2.21 -22.77
C GLY A 73 5.55 2.27 -21.30
N GLU A 74 5.10 3.40 -20.82
CA GLU A 74 4.65 3.60 -19.45
C GLU A 74 3.13 3.47 -19.32
N LEU A 75 2.63 3.32 -18.10
CA LEU A 75 1.19 3.35 -17.86
C LEU A 75 0.63 4.75 -18.15
N ASP A 76 -0.38 4.81 -19.00
CA ASP A 76 -1.18 6.01 -19.18
C ASP A 76 -2.18 6.13 -18.03
N ARG A 77 -1.79 6.87 -17.00
CA ARG A 77 -2.56 7.01 -15.76
C ARG A 77 -3.87 7.76 -15.98
N VAL A 78 -3.89 8.69 -16.89
CA VAL A 78 -5.10 9.48 -17.24
C VAL A 78 -6.12 8.56 -17.92
N GLU A 79 -5.69 7.77 -18.89
CA GLU A 79 -6.57 6.84 -19.60
C GLU A 79 -7.04 5.71 -18.66
N MET A 80 -6.16 5.19 -17.81
CA MET A 80 -6.53 4.17 -16.82
C MET A 80 -7.58 4.72 -15.84
N ALA A 81 -7.37 5.92 -15.34
CA ALA A 81 -8.33 6.58 -14.45
C ALA A 81 -9.69 6.78 -15.14
N ARG A 82 -9.68 7.16 -16.42
CA ARG A 82 -10.91 7.32 -17.21
C ARG A 82 -11.67 6.00 -17.34
N ILE A 83 -10.96 4.90 -17.57
CA ILE A 83 -11.57 3.57 -17.72
C ILE A 83 -12.21 3.10 -16.42
N VAL A 84 -11.53 3.27 -15.30
CA VAL A 84 -12.02 2.77 -14.00
C VAL A 84 -13.01 3.70 -13.33
N PHE A 85 -13.04 4.97 -13.73
CA PHE A 85 -13.97 5.95 -13.18
C PHE A 85 -15.41 5.59 -13.58
N GLY A 86 -16.24 5.30 -12.58
CA GLY A 86 -17.62 4.93 -12.81
C GLY A 86 -17.86 3.52 -13.36
N ASP A 87 -16.80 2.73 -13.53
CA ASP A 87 -16.89 1.32 -13.93
C ASP A 87 -16.29 0.44 -12.82
N GLU A 88 -17.15 -0.09 -11.97
CA GLU A 88 -16.77 -0.94 -10.85
C GLU A 88 -16.12 -2.25 -11.31
N GLY A 89 -16.59 -2.83 -12.42
CA GLY A 89 -16.01 -4.04 -12.97
C GLY A 89 -14.57 -3.83 -13.45
N ALA A 90 -14.29 -2.71 -14.12
CA ALA A 90 -12.94 -2.35 -14.54
C ALA A 90 -12.03 -2.12 -13.34
N ARG A 91 -12.51 -1.42 -12.32
CA ARG A 91 -11.76 -1.18 -11.09
C ARG A 91 -11.40 -2.50 -10.38
N GLN A 92 -12.33 -3.44 -10.30
CA GLN A 92 -12.09 -4.76 -9.72
C GLN A 92 -11.05 -5.55 -10.52
N ARG A 93 -11.09 -5.50 -11.84
CA ARG A 93 -10.08 -6.17 -12.69
C ARG A 93 -8.69 -5.58 -12.46
N LEU A 94 -8.57 -4.27 -12.39
CA LEU A 94 -7.31 -3.59 -12.07
C LEU A 94 -6.80 -4.00 -10.69
N ASN A 95 -7.66 -4.00 -9.68
CA ASN A 95 -7.31 -4.37 -8.31
C ASN A 95 -6.85 -5.82 -8.19
N ARG A 96 -7.43 -6.74 -8.95
CA ARG A 96 -6.97 -8.14 -8.98
C ARG A 96 -5.54 -8.29 -9.49
N ILE A 97 -5.11 -7.39 -10.37
CA ILE A 97 -3.73 -7.36 -10.88
C ILE A 97 -2.80 -6.71 -9.86
N VAL A 98 -3.20 -5.59 -9.30
CA VAL A 98 -2.33 -4.70 -8.50
C VAL A 98 -2.19 -5.19 -7.05
N HIS A 99 -3.28 -5.57 -6.38
CA HIS A 99 -3.26 -5.90 -4.95
C HIS A 99 -2.33 -7.06 -4.59
N PRO A 100 -2.32 -8.20 -5.31
CA PRO A 100 -1.38 -9.28 -4.99
C PRO A 100 0.08 -8.84 -5.14
N ARG A 101 0.38 -7.98 -6.09
CA ARG A 101 1.73 -7.46 -6.34
C ARG A 101 2.18 -6.49 -5.27
N ILE A 102 1.28 -5.63 -4.80
CA ILE A 102 1.55 -4.73 -3.65
C ILE A 102 1.83 -5.56 -2.40
N ARG A 103 1.01 -6.58 -2.12
CA ARG A 103 1.22 -7.45 -0.96
C ARG A 103 2.54 -8.20 -1.04
N ALA A 104 2.92 -8.70 -2.20
CA ALA A 104 4.20 -9.38 -2.39
C ALA A 104 5.38 -8.42 -2.20
N ALA A 105 5.29 -7.21 -2.73
CA ALA A 105 6.31 -6.18 -2.55
C ALA A 105 6.44 -5.76 -1.08
N ALA A 106 5.33 -5.58 -0.39
CA ALA A 106 5.32 -5.24 1.03
C ALA A 106 5.95 -6.36 1.88
N ARG A 107 5.59 -7.62 1.61
CA ARG A 107 6.19 -8.77 2.31
C ARG A 107 7.70 -8.85 2.11
N ARG A 108 8.19 -8.52 0.92
CA ARG A 108 9.62 -8.49 0.64
C ARG A 108 10.33 -7.43 1.47
N ILE A 109 9.78 -6.23 1.55
CA ILE A 109 10.32 -5.15 2.36
C ILE A 109 10.36 -5.55 3.84
N VAL A 110 9.28 -6.14 4.34
CA VAL A 110 9.17 -6.61 5.72
C VAL A 110 10.21 -7.69 6.02
N ALA A 111 10.38 -8.65 5.10
CA ALA A 111 11.36 -9.73 5.27
C ALA A 111 12.80 -9.21 5.29
N GLU A 112 13.12 -8.21 4.47
CA GLU A 112 14.46 -7.60 4.40
C GLU A 112 14.76 -6.70 5.60
N ALA A 113 13.75 -6.26 6.34
CA ALA A 113 13.91 -5.34 7.47
C ALA A 113 14.58 -5.98 8.70
N GLY A 114 14.52 -7.30 8.82
CA GLY A 114 15.12 -8.04 9.93
C GLY A 114 14.25 -8.11 11.19
N PRO A 115 14.68 -8.91 12.19
CA PRO A 115 13.83 -9.26 13.35
C PRO A 115 13.63 -8.13 14.37
N ASP A 116 14.52 -7.13 14.37
CA ASP A 116 14.45 -6.02 15.32
C ASP A 116 13.77 -4.77 14.76
N ALA A 117 13.32 -4.84 13.50
CA ALA A 117 12.73 -3.70 12.85
C ALA A 117 11.29 -3.45 13.31
N VAL A 118 10.93 -2.18 13.40
CA VAL A 118 9.54 -1.73 13.46
C VAL A 118 9.13 -1.31 12.05
N VAL A 119 8.16 -2.01 11.48
CA VAL A 119 7.66 -1.73 10.14
C VAL A 119 6.30 -1.07 10.26
N VAL A 120 6.16 0.10 9.68
CA VAL A 120 4.90 0.85 9.62
C VAL A 120 4.41 0.80 8.18
N GLN A 121 3.26 0.19 7.98
CA GLN A 121 2.62 0.10 6.69
C GLN A 121 1.43 1.06 6.63
N ASP A 122 1.49 1.99 5.70
CA ASP A 122 0.40 2.90 5.40
C ASP A 122 -0.63 2.15 4.54
N VAL A 123 -1.81 1.93 5.10
CA VAL A 123 -2.89 1.18 4.44
C VAL A 123 -4.16 2.03 4.45
N PRO A 124 -4.62 2.50 3.28
CA PRO A 124 -5.89 3.19 3.20
C PRO A 124 -7.04 2.21 3.51
N LEU A 125 -8.07 2.70 4.20
CA LEU A 125 -9.26 1.91 4.54
C LEU A 125 -8.95 0.60 5.28
N LEU A 126 -7.94 0.61 6.14
CA LEU A 126 -7.44 -0.59 6.84
C LEU A 126 -8.54 -1.25 7.69
N VAL A 127 -9.24 -0.46 8.48
CA VAL A 127 -10.29 -0.95 9.39
C VAL A 127 -11.53 -1.34 8.60
N GLU A 128 -11.95 -0.52 7.65
CA GLU A 128 -13.15 -0.71 6.83
C GLU A 128 -13.06 -1.97 5.96
N THR A 129 -11.86 -2.34 5.55
CA THR A 129 -11.63 -3.55 4.73
C THR A 129 -11.26 -4.78 5.56
N GLY A 130 -11.30 -4.70 6.89
CA GLY A 130 -11.06 -5.83 7.78
C GLY A 130 -9.61 -6.32 7.85
N GLN A 131 -8.65 -5.44 7.57
CA GLN A 131 -7.23 -5.79 7.54
C GLN A 131 -6.52 -5.66 8.89
N ALA A 132 -7.22 -5.21 9.93
CA ALA A 132 -6.61 -4.91 11.24
C ALA A 132 -5.87 -6.10 11.86
N ASP A 133 -6.37 -7.31 11.66
CA ASP A 133 -5.80 -8.52 12.24
C ASP A 133 -4.44 -8.93 11.61
N ALA A 134 -4.09 -8.34 10.48
CA ALA A 134 -2.81 -8.59 9.82
C ALA A 134 -1.63 -7.86 10.51
N PHE A 135 -1.92 -6.96 11.46
CA PHE A 135 -0.94 -6.11 12.12
C PHE A 135 -0.89 -6.38 13.63
N ASP A 136 0.29 -6.19 14.21
CA ASP A 136 0.47 -6.26 15.68
C ASP A 136 -0.18 -5.08 16.38
N LEU A 137 -0.15 -3.91 15.72
CA LEU A 137 -0.73 -2.67 16.23
C LEU A 137 -1.31 -1.89 15.06
N VAL A 138 -2.45 -1.24 15.29
CA VAL A 138 -3.06 -0.34 14.32
C VAL A 138 -3.12 1.07 14.90
N ILE A 139 -2.59 2.03 14.16
CA ILE A 139 -2.67 3.45 14.49
C ILE A 139 -3.68 4.09 13.55
N VAL A 140 -4.74 4.65 14.10
CA VAL A 140 -5.75 5.38 13.34
C VAL A 140 -5.59 6.87 13.61
N CYS A 141 -5.28 7.63 12.56
CA CYS A 141 -5.19 9.07 12.65
C CYS A 141 -6.57 9.67 12.41
N LEU A 142 -7.08 10.41 13.40
CA LEU A 142 -8.37 11.06 13.35
C LEU A 142 -8.19 12.56 13.32
N LEU A 143 -8.95 13.22 12.45
CA LEU A 143 -9.06 14.66 12.51
C LEU A 143 -10.06 15.04 13.61
N TYR A 144 -9.53 15.55 14.72
CA TYR A 144 -10.38 16.06 15.78
C TYR A 144 -10.57 17.56 15.60
N THR A 145 -11.80 17.94 15.31
CA THR A 145 -12.18 19.35 15.35
C THR A 145 -12.88 19.60 16.67
N SER A 146 -12.22 20.35 17.54
CA SER A 146 -12.86 20.83 18.75
C SER A 146 -14.02 21.74 18.38
N PRO A 147 -15.22 21.56 18.93
CA PRO A 147 -16.29 22.51 18.69
C PRO A 147 -15.88 23.90 19.16
N SER A 148 -16.17 24.90 18.34
CA SER A 148 -15.84 26.26 18.69
C SER A 148 -16.56 26.65 19.99
N PRO A 149 -15.87 27.27 20.97
CA PRO A 149 -16.52 27.67 22.21
C PRO A 149 -17.54 28.81 22.07
N ARG A 150 -17.79 29.23 20.84
CA ARG A 150 -18.73 30.31 20.54
C ARG A 150 -20.06 29.86 19.98
N ASP A 151 -20.24 28.63 19.81
CA ASP A 151 -21.50 28.15 19.22
C ASP A 151 -22.54 27.91 20.29
#